data_d9e1741e237db54f7c5ece87c454cafb
#
_entry.id   d9e1741e237db54f7c5ece87c454cafb
#
_cell.length_a   1.000
_cell.length_b   1.000
_cell.length_c   1.000
_cell.angle_alpha   90.00
_cell.angle_beta   90.00
_cell.angle_gamma   90.00
#
_symmetry.space_group_name_H-M   'P 1'
#
loop_
_entity.id
_entity.type
_entity.pdbx_description
1 polymer ?
#
loop_
_entity_poly.entity_id
_entity_poly.type
_entity_poly.pdbx_seq_one_letter_code
_entity_poly.pdbx_strand_id
1 'polypeptide(L)'
;KHIASLSSEEFEGFLSNINMIPLLTIDEEIELIRRIRKGGSVAERAKEVLVKTNLRYIYSVAKVYENPYLSIQKLLVIGITGLIRAARKFDETRGFRFISYAVWWIRQSMLNAIHKRRAEDK
;
A
#
# COMPACT_ATOMS: atom_id res chain seq x y z
N LYS A 1 -13.03 2.73 -9.53
CA LYS A 1 -13.65 1.56 -8.92
C LYS A 1 -12.80 1.04 -7.77
N HIS A 2 -13.42 0.69 -6.66
CA HIS A 2 -12.70 0.27 -5.46
C HIS A 2 -12.09 -1.13 -5.65
N ILE A 3 -10.83 -1.30 -5.26
CA ILE A 3 -10.09 -2.57 -5.42
C ILE A 3 -10.83 -3.75 -4.79
N ALA A 4 -11.37 -3.58 -3.58
CA ALA A 4 -12.04 -4.65 -2.85
C ALA A 4 -13.33 -5.15 -3.53
N SER A 5 -13.92 -4.36 -4.43
CA SER A 5 -15.16 -4.70 -5.12
C SER A 5 -14.97 -5.18 -6.56
N LEU A 6 -13.72 -5.30 -7.01
CA LEU A 6 -13.44 -5.78 -8.37
C LEU A 6 -13.77 -7.27 -8.50
N SER A 7 -14.32 -7.65 -9.65
CA SER A 7 -14.51 -9.07 -9.99
C SER A 7 -13.15 -9.73 -10.20
N SER A 8 -13.11 -11.05 -10.31
CA SER A 8 -11.87 -11.79 -10.56
C SER A 8 -11.19 -11.32 -11.86
N GLU A 9 -11.97 -11.13 -12.93
CA GLU A 9 -11.44 -10.66 -14.21
C GLU A 9 -10.90 -9.23 -14.12
N GLU A 10 -11.65 -8.36 -13.46
CA GLU A 10 -11.24 -6.97 -13.27
C GLU A 10 -9.94 -6.90 -12.44
N PHE A 11 -9.83 -7.74 -11.42
CA PHE A 11 -8.66 -7.77 -10.58
C PHE A 11 -7.44 -8.28 -11.34
N GLU A 12 -7.59 -9.29 -12.18
CA GLU A 12 -6.49 -9.79 -13.03
C GLU A 12 -6.00 -8.69 -13.98
N GLY A 13 -6.92 -7.94 -14.59
CA GLY A 13 -6.57 -6.79 -15.43
C GLY A 13 -5.84 -5.72 -14.65
N PHE A 14 -6.30 -5.44 -13.44
CA PHE A 14 -5.65 -4.49 -12.54
C PHE A 14 -4.21 -4.91 -12.23
N LEU A 15 -3.97 -6.18 -11.90
CA LEU A 15 -2.64 -6.71 -11.62
C LEU A 15 -1.71 -6.59 -12.82
N SER A 16 -2.22 -6.85 -14.03
CA SER A 16 -1.44 -6.68 -15.26
C SER A 16 -0.99 -5.23 -15.43
N ASN A 17 -1.87 -4.29 -15.16
CA ASN A 17 -1.58 -2.85 -15.30
C ASN A 17 -0.54 -2.38 -14.29
N ILE A 18 -0.58 -2.83 -13.04
CA ILE A 18 0.39 -2.36 -12.03
C ILE A 18 1.81 -2.83 -12.34
N ASN A 19 1.96 -3.93 -13.07
CA ASN A 19 3.29 -4.40 -13.49
C ASN A 19 3.94 -3.48 -14.54
N MET A 20 3.16 -2.62 -15.16
CA MET A 20 3.63 -1.67 -16.19
C MET A 20 4.05 -0.31 -15.63
N ILE A 21 3.79 -0.07 -14.33
CA ILE A 21 4.08 1.23 -13.71
C ILE A 21 5.56 1.32 -13.37
N PRO A 22 6.27 2.38 -13.83
CA PRO A 22 7.69 2.55 -13.50
C PRO A 22 7.92 2.84 -12.02
N LEU A 23 9.10 2.47 -11.53
CA LEU A 23 9.52 2.78 -10.16
C LEU A 23 9.94 4.25 -10.05
N LEU A 24 9.76 4.82 -8.87
CA LEU A 24 10.20 6.18 -8.56
C LEU A 24 11.71 6.22 -8.29
N THR A 25 12.33 7.36 -8.64
CA THR A 25 13.67 7.68 -8.14
C THR A 25 13.56 8.07 -6.67
N ILE A 26 14.70 8.11 -5.98
CA ILE A 26 14.75 8.53 -4.58
C ILE A 26 14.21 9.96 -4.41
N ASP A 27 14.61 10.88 -5.28
CA ASP A 27 14.18 12.27 -5.21
C ASP A 27 12.67 12.42 -5.46
N GLU A 28 12.12 11.69 -6.42
CA GLU A 28 10.69 11.69 -6.67
C GLU A 28 9.91 11.17 -5.47
N GLU A 29 10.39 10.10 -4.86
CA GLU A 29 9.79 9.49 -3.66
C GLU A 29 9.74 10.49 -2.49
N ILE A 30 10.86 11.14 -2.22
CA ILE A 30 10.97 12.14 -1.14
C ILE A 30 9.99 13.30 -1.38
N GLU A 31 9.91 13.79 -2.61
CA GLU A 31 9.01 14.89 -2.96
C GLU A 31 7.55 14.50 -2.72
N LEU A 32 7.14 13.30 -3.13
CA LEU A 32 5.79 12.82 -2.90
C LEU A 32 5.46 12.74 -1.41
N ILE A 33 6.39 12.23 -0.61
CA ILE A 33 6.20 12.09 0.84
C ILE A 33 6.05 13.46 1.50
N ARG A 34 6.84 14.44 1.08
CA ARG A 34 6.72 15.81 1.58
C ARG A 34 5.35 16.40 1.28
N ARG A 35 4.83 16.18 0.07
CA ARG A 35 3.51 16.65 -0.34
C ARG A 35 2.40 15.98 0.47
N ILE A 36 2.53 14.70 0.77
CA ILE A 36 1.57 13.97 1.59
C ILE A 36 1.51 14.57 2.99
N ARG A 37 2.65 14.86 3.60
CA ARG A 37 2.70 15.46 4.94
C ARG A 37 2.16 16.88 4.97
N LYS A 38 2.31 17.61 3.88
CA LYS A 38 1.81 18.99 3.78
C LYS A 38 0.29 19.06 3.79
N GLY A 39 -0.38 18.04 3.27
CA GLY A 39 -1.84 17.96 3.24
C GLY A 39 -2.49 18.71 2.10
N GLY A 40 -3.81 18.73 2.09
CA GLY A 40 -4.61 19.41 1.06
C GLY A 40 -4.72 18.61 -0.23
N SER A 41 -5.15 19.27 -1.31
CA SER A 41 -5.36 18.62 -2.61
C SER A 41 -4.07 18.06 -3.21
N VAL A 42 -2.95 18.72 -2.95
CA VAL A 42 -1.63 18.26 -3.41
C VAL A 42 -1.27 16.93 -2.77
N ALA A 43 -1.65 16.73 -1.50
CA ALA A 43 -1.41 15.47 -0.80
C ALA A 43 -2.20 14.31 -1.43
N GLU A 44 -3.46 14.55 -1.81
CA GLU A 44 -4.29 13.49 -2.40
C GLU A 44 -3.70 12.95 -3.70
N ARG A 45 -3.21 13.85 -4.55
CA ARG A 45 -2.55 13.45 -5.80
C ARG A 45 -1.24 12.71 -5.55
N ALA A 46 -0.45 13.18 -4.58
CA ALA A 46 0.81 12.54 -4.21
C ALA A 46 0.57 11.14 -3.64
N LYS A 47 -0.49 10.94 -2.84
CA LYS A 47 -0.88 9.63 -2.33
C LYS A 47 -1.17 8.65 -3.46
N GLU A 48 -1.93 9.09 -4.47
CA GLU A 48 -2.26 8.24 -5.63
C GLU A 48 -1.00 7.74 -6.32
N VAL A 49 -0.04 8.63 -6.56
CA VAL A 49 1.21 8.27 -7.24
C VAL A 49 2.04 7.32 -6.37
N LEU A 50 2.16 7.62 -5.07
CA LEU A 50 2.93 6.77 -4.16
C LEU A 50 2.31 5.38 -4.07
N VAL A 51 0.99 5.28 -4.00
CA VAL A 51 0.28 4.00 -3.97
C VAL A 51 0.52 3.22 -5.25
N LYS A 52 0.29 3.85 -6.42
CA LYS A 52 0.45 3.18 -7.71
C LYS A 52 1.84 2.60 -7.91
N THR A 53 2.86 3.35 -7.55
CA THR A 53 4.26 2.93 -7.74
C THR A 53 4.71 1.85 -6.77
N ASN A 54 3.95 1.62 -5.69
CA ASN A 54 4.24 0.59 -4.70
C ASN A 54 3.24 -0.58 -4.70
N LEU A 55 2.24 -0.55 -5.57
CA LEU A 55 1.19 -1.60 -5.58
C LEU A 55 1.75 -3.00 -5.80
N ARG A 56 2.74 -3.15 -6.70
CA ARG A 56 3.38 -4.44 -6.94
C ARG A 56 3.95 -5.04 -5.66
N TYR A 57 4.64 -4.20 -4.91
CA TYR A 57 5.25 -4.63 -3.65
C TYR A 57 4.17 -4.98 -2.61
N ILE A 58 3.16 -4.12 -2.46
CA ILE A 58 2.07 -4.37 -1.50
C ILE A 58 1.36 -5.68 -1.84
N TYR A 59 1.11 -5.92 -3.13
CA TYR A 59 0.50 -7.17 -3.59
C TYR A 59 1.37 -8.37 -3.22
N SER A 60 2.70 -8.28 -3.41
CA SER A 60 3.60 -9.37 -3.06
C SER A 60 3.56 -9.70 -1.57
N VAL A 61 3.41 -8.68 -0.72
CA VAL A 61 3.25 -8.88 0.73
C VAL A 61 1.90 -9.54 1.02
N ALA A 62 0.82 -9.06 0.38
CA ALA A 62 -0.51 -9.63 0.55
C ALA A 62 -0.52 -11.13 0.19
N LYS A 63 0.20 -11.51 -0.85
CA LYS A 63 0.34 -12.92 -1.26
C LYS A 63 0.96 -13.78 -0.16
N VAL A 64 1.95 -13.24 0.55
CA VAL A 64 2.59 -13.94 1.67
C VAL A 64 1.60 -14.19 2.81
N TYR A 65 0.65 -13.28 3.01
CA TYR A 65 -0.31 -13.35 4.11
C TYR A 65 -1.68 -13.87 3.69
N GLU A 66 -1.77 -14.61 2.59
CA GLU A 66 -3.04 -15.24 2.20
C GLU A 66 -3.61 -16.07 3.35
N ASN A 67 -4.90 -15.96 3.59
CA ASN A 67 -5.56 -16.57 4.75
C ASN A 67 -7.06 -16.75 4.45
N PRO A 68 -7.78 -17.56 5.24
CA PRO A 68 -9.19 -17.82 4.99
C PRO A 68 -10.15 -16.72 5.48
N TYR A 69 -9.66 -15.68 6.17
CA TYR A 69 -10.52 -14.65 6.79
C TYR A 69 -10.69 -13.41 5.93
N LEU A 70 -9.65 -12.99 5.23
CA LEU A 70 -9.65 -11.78 4.40
C LEU A 70 -9.14 -12.11 3.01
N SER A 71 -9.87 -11.64 1.99
CA SER A 71 -9.44 -11.82 0.60
C SER A 71 -8.16 -11.05 0.32
N ILE A 72 -7.43 -11.47 -0.70
CA ILE A 72 -6.21 -10.78 -1.12
C ILE A 72 -6.49 -9.32 -1.53
N GLN A 73 -7.67 -9.08 -2.12
CA GLN A 73 -8.10 -7.73 -2.51
C GLN A 73 -8.27 -6.84 -1.28
N LYS A 74 -8.89 -7.36 -0.22
CA LYS A 74 -9.04 -6.63 1.05
C LYS A 74 -7.69 -6.40 1.71
N LEU A 75 -6.81 -7.39 1.69
CA LEU A 75 -5.44 -7.23 2.22
C LEU A 75 -4.67 -6.15 1.48
N LEU A 76 -4.85 -6.08 0.16
CA LEU A 76 -4.20 -5.05 -0.65
C LEU A 76 -4.64 -3.65 -0.20
N VAL A 77 -5.94 -3.43 -0.02
CA VAL A 77 -6.48 -2.15 0.47
C VAL A 77 -5.94 -1.82 1.86
N ILE A 78 -5.88 -2.81 2.74
CA ILE A 78 -5.33 -2.64 4.09
C ILE A 78 -3.85 -2.26 4.03
N GLY A 79 -3.10 -2.92 3.15
CA GLY A 79 -1.68 -2.61 2.94
C GLY A 79 -1.46 -1.19 2.43
N ILE A 80 -2.32 -0.71 1.55
CA ILE A 80 -2.30 0.67 1.05
C ILE A 80 -2.48 1.66 2.22
N THR A 81 -3.38 1.38 3.14
CA THR A 81 -3.56 2.20 4.33
C THR A 81 -2.28 2.23 5.17
N GLY A 82 -1.62 1.09 5.32
CA GLY A 82 -0.33 1.01 6.03
C GLY A 82 0.75 1.84 5.35
N LEU A 83 0.81 1.79 4.02
CA LEU A 83 1.76 2.59 3.24
C LEU A 83 1.57 4.08 3.49
N ILE A 84 0.34 4.56 3.48
CA ILE A 84 0.04 5.99 3.69
C ILE A 84 0.39 6.42 5.11
N ARG A 85 0.11 5.59 6.11
CA ARG A 85 0.52 5.87 7.49
C ARG A 85 2.03 5.99 7.60
N ALA A 86 2.76 5.10 6.94
CA ALA A 86 4.22 5.13 6.89
C ALA A 86 4.72 6.44 6.27
N ALA A 87 4.10 6.88 5.17
CA ALA A 87 4.50 8.12 4.48
C ALA A 87 4.38 9.34 5.40
N ARG A 88 3.36 9.38 6.24
CA ARG A 88 3.16 10.50 7.18
C ARG A 88 4.20 10.53 8.28
N LYS A 89 4.79 9.39 8.62
CA LYS A 89 5.74 9.27 9.73
C LYS A 89 7.19 9.11 9.29
N PHE A 90 7.42 8.96 7.99
CA PHE A 90 8.76 8.72 7.47
C PHE A 90 9.65 9.95 7.60
N ASP A 91 10.89 9.72 8.03
CA ASP A 91 11.93 10.74 8.11
C ASP A 91 12.91 10.54 6.96
N GLU A 92 12.74 11.31 5.90
CA GLU A 92 13.56 11.22 4.69
C GLU A 92 15.02 11.65 4.90
N THR A 93 15.31 12.30 6.02
CA THR A 93 16.69 12.73 6.34
C THR A 93 17.57 11.58 6.82
N ARG A 94 16.98 10.40 7.09
CA ARG A 94 17.70 9.24 7.64
C ARG A 94 18.51 8.48 6.59
N GLY A 95 18.35 8.77 5.32
CA GLY A 95 19.22 8.24 4.26
C GLY A 95 18.87 6.86 3.73
N PHE A 96 17.78 6.22 4.16
CA PHE A 96 17.33 4.94 3.60
C PHE A 96 16.06 5.10 2.78
N ARG A 97 15.78 4.12 1.91
CA ARG A 97 14.62 4.14 1.04
C ARG A 97 13.34 4.00 1.85
N PHE A 98 12.30 4.70 1.39
CA PHE A 98 10.99 4.68 2.03
C PHE A 98 10.45 3.25 2.22
N ILE A 99 10.55 2.40 1.19
CA ILE A 99 9.98 1.05 1.27
C ILE A 99 10.58 0.23 2.41
N SER A 100 11.85 0.44 2.75
CA SER A 100 12.50 -0.26 3.86
C SER A 100 11.84 0.04 5.20
N TYR A 101 11.29 1.24 5.34
CA TYR A 101 10.54 1.66 6.52
C TYR A 101 9.07 1.23 6.41
N ALA A 102 8.47 1.44 5.24
CA ALA A 102 7.06 1.20 5.02
C ALA A 102 6.67 -0.27 5.14
N VAL A 103 7.58 -1.19 4.86
CA VAL A 103 7.30 -2.64 4.90
C VAL A 103 6.73 -3.08 6.26
N TRP A 104 7.26 -2.52 7.35
CA TRP A 104 6.75 -2.86 8.69
C TRP A 104 5.29 -2.43 8.84
N TRP A 105 4.97 -1.22 8.40
CA TRP A 105 3.60 -0.68 8.47
C TRP A 105 2.61 -1.51 7.64
N ILE A 106 3.05 -1.90 6.44
CA ILE A 106 2.23 -2.70 5.53
C ILE A 106 1.94 -4.06 6.15
N ARG A 107 2.96 -4.75 6.63
CA ARG A 107 2.82 -6.06 7.27
C ARG A 107 1.95 -6.02 8.52
N GLN A 108 2.21 -5.06 9.40
CA GLN A 108 1.44 -4.93 10.64
C GLN A 108 -0.03 -4.63 10.38
N SER A 109 -0.31 -3.77 9.40
CA SER A 109 -1.69 -3.47 9.01
C SER A 109 -2.42 -4.75 8.59
N MET A 110 -1.79 -5.57 7.76
CA MET A 110 -2.38 -6.83 7.29
C MET A 110 -2.57 -7.83 8.43
N LEU A 111 -1.53 -8.05 9.23
CA LEU A 111 -1.59 -9.00 10.34
C LEU A 111 -2.64 -8.61 11.37
N ASN A 112 -2.70 -7.33 11.74
CA ASN A 112 -3.70 -6.84 12.69
C ASN A 112 -5.12 -7.06 12.17
N ALA A 113 -5.34 -6.81 10.88
CA ALA A 113 -6.65 -7.01 10.27
C ALA A 113 -7.06 -8.48 10.23
N ILE A 114 -6.12 -9.37 9.92
CA ILE A 114 -6.36 -10.82 9.90
C ILE A 114 -6.72 -11.32 11.30
N HIS A 115 -5.94 -10.91 12.30
CA HIS A 115 -6.18 -11.32 13.70
C HIS A 115 -7.54 -10.83 14.20
N LYS A 116 -7.89 -9.60 13.88
CA LYS A 116 -9.17 -9.02 14.27
C LYS A 116 -10.33 -9.79 13.63
N ARG A 117 -10.24 -10.07 12.34
CA ARG A 117 -11.29 -10.81 11.62
C ARG A 117 -11.43 -12.23 12.14
N ARG A 118 -10.32 -12.88 12.41
CA ARG A 118 -10.31 -14.22 12.98
C ARG A 118 -11.03 -14.25 14.34
N ALA A 119 -10.79 -13.25 15.18
CA ALA A 119 -11.45 -13.15 16.50
C ALA A 119 -12.96 -12.94 16.35
N GLU A 120 -13.39 -12.17 15.34
CA GLU A 120 -14.81 -11.93 15.07
C GLU A 120 -15.56 -13.17 14.58
N ASP A 121 -14.85 -14.09 13.93
CA ASP A 121 -15.45 -15.32 13.37
C ASP A 121 -15.66 -16.44 14.42
N LYS A 122 -15.33 -16.21 15.66
CA LYS A 122 -15.52 -17.20 16.75
C LYS A 122 -16.93 -17.16 17.33
#